data_a28cc966180499c807fba3dfa6f839fb
#
_entry.id   a28cc966180499c807fba3dfa6f839fb
#
_cell.length_a   1.000
_cell.length_b   1.000
_cell.length_c   1.000
_cell.angle_alpha   90.00
_cell.angle_beta   90.00
_cell.angle_gamma   90.00
#
_symmetry.space_group_name_H-M   'P 1'
#
loop_
_entity.id
_entity.type
_entity.pdbx_description
1 polymer ?
#
loop_
_entity_poly.entity_id
_entity_poly.type
_entity_poly.pdbx_seq_one_letter_code
_entity_poly.pdbx_strand_id
1 'polypeptide(L)'
;MIITSIESLAIAKAVDKIDPYKRKTDLNKDLTGIGISTVAAGLIGGLPIIAVIIRSTVNIHNGAKTKWSNMYQGLLLLVFIVILSPIMRQVPLCAFAILLVYTGFKLASPAVFKQAYKQGTEQLIFFVGTMILTLYTNLLIGLLGGLILALVTHMLLARVSIAQFFKMVYHPRTKLLKRQDGSFDLKIRGIANFLGILRANKLVAQIPSGADVNIDLSETRLVGITYMDFLVEFLKNQRASGGKAFITGLDAHVSSSTYNRALKISLTSSATKLSQRQKRLRNLATERDYQYTSQVDWDTVYLKKFHFFEIRPIERKYNCLKGTFEGLDASWEIADVTFNEGQAFTAETFNTTMMVLKLNKKIPVFAMEKEGVLGKIFDRVVALTGYKDINFEMYPGFSKKFLLMGNSETEIRSFFTDEIIRFFENHQIYHLESNGEALFIFDKIKLARTDETIAFIDYAEELATLLSGKTA
;
A
#
# COMPACT_ATOMS: atom_id res chain seq x y z
N MET A 1 -18.72 -18.36 21.46
CA MET A 1 -19.19 -16.96 21.43
C MET A 1 -18.04 -15.98 21.27
N ILE A 2 -17.09 -15.84 22.21
CA ILE A 2 -15.98 -14.85 22.09
C ILE A 2 -15.17 -15.02 20.81
N ILE A 3 -14.76 -16.25 20.48
CA ILE A 3 -13.96 -16.54 19.27
C ILE A 3 -14.71 -16.13 18.01
N THR A 4 -15.96 -16.55 17.87
CA THR A 4 -16.81 -16.26 16.71
C THR A 4 -17.06 -14.76 16.54
N SER A 5 -17.19 -14.01 17.65
CA SER A 5 -17.33 -12.55 17.62
C SER A 5 -16.05 -11.86 17.14
N ILE A 6 -14.89 -12.28 17.66
CA ILE A 6 -13.58 -11.71 17.24
C ILE A 6 -13.31 -11.99 15.76
N GLU A 7 -13.59 -13.24 15.33
CA GLU A 7 -13.41 -13.65 13.94
C GLU A 7 -14.33 -12.86 13.00
N SER A 8 -15.60 -12.73 13.32
CA SER A 8 -16.57 -11.96 12.52
C SER A 8 -16.18 -10.49 12.41
N LEU A 9 -15.74 -9.87 13.51
CA LEU A 9 -15.25 -8.48 13.50
C LEU A 9 -13.99 -8.30 12.65
N ALA A 10 -13.06 -9.25 12.72
CA ALA A 10 -11.85 -9.25 11.91
C ALA A 10 -12.18 -9.38 10.42
N ILE A 11 -13.11 -10.26 10.08
CA ILE A 11 -13.59 -10.48 8.70
C ILE A 11 -14.31 -9.24 8.18
N ALA A 12 -15.21 -8.62 8.95
CA ALA A 12 -15.90 -7.40 8.57
C ALA A 12 -14.89 -6.29 8.20
N LYS A 13 -13.87 -6.08 9.04
CA LYS A 13 -12.80 -5.11 8.74
C LYS A 13 -11.96 -5.47 7.52
N ALA A 14 -11.70 -6.76 7.29
CA ALA A 14 -10.98 -7.21 6.11
C ALA A 14 -11.80 -6.97 4.84
N VAL A 15 -13.10 -7.22 4.88
CA VAL A 15 -14.06 -6.99 3.79
C VAL A 15 -14.17 -5.49 3.48
N ASP A 16 -14.26 -4.63 4.49
CA ASP A 16 -14.28 -3.17 4.31
C ASP A 16 -13.05 -2.65 3.53
N LYS A 17 -11.88 -3.29 3.70
CA LYS A 17 -10.65 -2.90 2.99
C LYS A 17 -10.67 -3.25 1.49
N ILE A 18 -11.36 -4.33 1.13
CA ILE A 18 -11.45 -4.82 -0.25
C ILE A 18 -12.70 -4.34 -0.99
N ASP A 19 -13.63 -3.69 -0.31
CA ASP A 19 -14.85 -3.16 -0.93
C ASP A 19 -14.52 -2.02 -1.90
N PRO A 20 -14.84 -2.15 -3.21
CA PRO A 20 -14.59 -1.13 -4.21
C PRO A 20 -15.32 0.19 -3.90
N TYR A 21 -16.46 0.11 -3.22
CA TYR A 21 -17.28 1.26 -2.85
C TYR A 21 -16.81 1.92 -1.54
N LYS A 22 -15.75 1.38 -0.87
CA LYS A 22 -15.20 1.89 0.39
C LYS A 22 -16.24 2.09 1.50
N ARG A 23 -17.28 1.27 1.50
CA ARG A 23 -18.31 1.28 2.55
C ARG A 23 -17.69 0.80 3.87
N LYS A 24 -18.10 1.41 4.97
CA LYS A 24 -17.64 1.01 6.31
C LYS A 24 -18.76 0.26 7.01
N THR A 25 -18.45 -0.91 7.54
CA THR A 25 -19.36 -1.72 8.34
C THR A 25 -19.51 -1.12 9.73
N ASP A 26 -20.75 -0.94 10.19
CA ASP A 26 -21.04 -0.68 11.60
C ASP A 26 -20.87 -1.98 12.38
N LEU A 27 -19.72 -2.13 13.02
CA LEU A 27 -19.31 -3.35 13.72
C LEU A 27 -20.28 -3.76 14.84
N ASN A 28 -20.94 -2.77 15.49
CA ASN A 28 -21.88 -3.06 16.57
C ASN A 28 -23.19 -3.64 15.99
N LYS A 29 -23.70 -3.07 14.90
CA LYS A 29 -24.90 -3.59 14.24
C LYS A 29 -24.64 -4.96 13.62
N ASP A 30 -23.47 -5.15 13.02
CA ASP A 30 -23.05 -6.43 12.44
C ASP A 30 -23.00 -7.53 13.51
N LEU A 31 -22.32 -7.25 14.62
CA LEU A 31 -22.22 -8.19 15.75
C LEU A 31 -23.60 -8.49 16.38
N THR A 32 -24.47 -7.50 16.50
CA THR A 32 -25.84 -7.68 16.98
C THR A 32 -26.64 -8.57 16.01
N GLY A 33 -26.52 -8.33 14.70
CA GLY A 33 -27.16 -9.13 13.67
C GLY A 33 -26.70 -10.59 13.70
N ILE A 34 -25.40 -10.85 13.82
CA ILE A 34 -24.83 -12.20 13.96
C ILE A 34 -25.32 -12.85 15.25
N GLY A 35 -25.39 -12.12 16.35
CA GLY A 35 -25.90 -12.60 17.62
C GLY A 35 -27.36 -13.07 17.53
N ILE A 36 -28.23 -12.24 17.00
CA ILE A 36 -29.67 -12.58 16.80
C ILE A 36 -29.81 -13.78 15.87
N SER A 37 -29.10 -13.80 14.76
CA SER A 37 -29.11 -14.90 13.80
C SER A 37 -28.61 -16.21 14.42
N THR A 38 -27.59 -16.15 15.28
CA THR A 38 -27.06 -17.32 16.00
C THR A 38 -28.08 -17.87 17.01
N VAL A 39 -28.80 -16.99 17.73
CA VAL A 39 -29.89 -17.42 18.65
C VAL A 39 -30.99 -18.08 17.85
N ALA A 40 -31.44 -17.48 16.74
CA ALA A 40 -32.47 -18.07 15.86
C ALA A 40 -32.02 -19.42 15.31
N ALA A 41 -30.78 -19.56 14.86
CA ALA A 41 -30.21 -20.83 14.40
C ALA A 41 -30.21 -21.88 15.53
N GLY A 42 -29.80 -21.48 16.75
CA GLY A 42 -29.80 -22.39 17.91
C GLY A 42 -31.17 -22.90 18.31
N LEU A 43 -32.22 -22.06 18.18
CA LEU A 43 -33.59 -22.46 18.46
C LEU A 43 -34.13 -23.60 17.52
N ILE A 44 -33.61 -23.64 16.29
CA ILE A 44 -33.93 -24.69 15.31
C ILE A 44 -32.90 -25.83 15.25
N GLY A 45 -31.96 -25.87 16.23
CA GLY A 45 -30.91 -26.89 16.29
C GLY A 45 -29.71 -26.66 15.33
N GLY A 46 -29.57 -25.48 14.81
CA GLY A 46 -28.45 -25.12 13.92
C GLY A 46 -27.18 -24.71 14.67
N LEU A 47 -26.08 -24.60 13.90
CA LEU A 47 -24.78 -24.16 14.40
C LEU A 47 -24.68 -22.62 14.49
N PRO A 48 -23.76 -22.08 15.32
CA PRO A 48 -23.51 -20.64 15.39
C PRO A 48 -23.12 -20.07 14.01
N ILE A 49 -23.66 -18.89 13.70
CA ILE A 49 -23.40 -18.21 12.43
C ILE A 49 -22.12 -17.40 12.55
N ILE A 50 -21.25 -17.53 11.56
CA ILE A 50 -19.96 -16.84 11.48
C ILE A 50 -19.83 -16.20 10.09
N ALA A 51 -19.28 -14.98 10.03
CA ALA A 51 -18.88 -14.39 8.76
C ALA A 51 -17.75 -15.22 8.11
N VAL A 52 -17.73 -15.29 6.78
CA VAL A 52 -16.69 -16.03 6.04
C VAL A 52 -16.08 -15.14 4.97
N ILE A 53 -14.78 -14.86 5.12
CA ILE A 53 -14.06 -13.93 4.23
C ILE A 53 -14.08 -14.40 2.76
N ILE A 54 -13.92 -15.70 2.51
CA ILE A 54 -13.89 -16.27 1.16
C ILE A 54 -15.19 -15.98 0.41
N ARG A 55 -16.33 -16.17 1.05
CA ARG A 55 -17.66 -15.91 0.44
C ARG A 55 -17.85 -14.43 0.15
N SER A 56 -17.48 -13.57 1.09
CA SER A 56 -17.56 -12.12 0.93
C SER A 56 -16.67 -11.63 -0.22
N THR A 57 -15.46 -12.17 -0.33
CA THR A 57 -14.52 -11.86 -1.40
C THR A 57 -15.05 -12.29 -2.77
N VAL A 58 -15.60 -13.50 -2.87
CA VAL A 58 -16.24 -13.99 -4.12
C VAL A 58 -17.38 -13.08 -4.54
N ASN A 59 -18.23 -12.66 -3.61
CA ASN A 59 -19.34 -11.74 -3.89
C ASN A 59 -18.83 -10.40 -4.42
N ILE A 60 -17.80 -9.83 -3.80
CA ILE A 60 -17.19 -8.55 -4.22
C ILE A 60 -16.59 -8.66 -5.62
N HIS A 61 -15.81 -9.71 -5.88
CA HIS A 61 -15.18 -9.92 -7.19
C HIS A 61 -16.17 -10.14 -8.33
N ASN A 62 -17.34 -10.71 -8.02
CA ASN A 62 -18.43 -10.88 -8.97
C ASN A 62 -19.36 -9.66 -9.04
N GLY A 63 -18.97 -8.52 -8.47
CA GLY A 63 -19.69 -7.25 -8.60
C GLY A 63 -20.96 -7.13 -7.77
N ALA A 64 -21.12 -7.92 -6.70
CA ALA A 64 -22.27 -7.83 -5.81
C ALA A 64 -22.29 -6.48 -5.09
N LYS A 65 -23.33 -5.69 -5.33
CA LYS A 65 -23.51 -4.34 -4.78
C LYS A 65 -24.33 -4.29 -3.48
N THR A 66 -25.12 -5.34 -3.22
CA THR A 66 -26.11 -5.34 -2.16
C THR A 66 -26.08 -6.64 -1.36
N LYS A 67 -26.70 -6.63 -0.18
CA LYS A 67 -26.88 -7.80 0.69
C LYS A 67 -27.82 -8.89 0.11
N TRP A 68 -28.57 -8.59 -0.94
CA TRP A 68 -29.45 -9.52 -1.61
C TRP A 68 -28.72 -10.74 -2.16
N SER A 69 -27.48 -10.59 -2.61
CA SER A 69 -26.64 -11.71 -3.03
C SER A 69 -26.53 -12.81 -1.96
N ASN A 70 -26.34 -12.43 -0.70
CA ASN A 70 -26.25 -13.36 0.41
C ASN A 70 -27.61 -14.00 0.74
N MET A 71 -28.70 -13.25 0.59
CA MET A 71 -30.05 -13.77 0.79
C MET A 71 -30.40 -14.81 -0.29
N TYR A 72 -30.11 -14.55 -1.57
CA TYR A 72 -30.31 -15.52 -2.65
C TYR A 72 -29.47 -16.78 -2.45
N GLN A 73 -28.24 -16.63 -1.97
CA GLN A 73 -27.40 -17.78 -1.65
C GLN A 73 -28.04 -18.65 -0.56
N GLY A 74 -28.59 -18.04 0.50
CA GLY A 74 -29.30 -18.77 1.55
C GLY A 74 -30.53 -19.49 1.03
N LEU A 75 -31.33 -18.84 0.19
CA LEU A 75 -32.53 -19.42 -0.43
C LEU A 75 -32.15 -20.59 -1.35
N LEU A 76 -31.14 -20.42 -2.19
CA LEU A 76 -30.66 -21.49 -3.08
C LEU A 76 -30.12 -22.68 -2.30
N LEU A 77 -29.40 -22.45 -1.19
CA LEU A 77 -28.94 -23.51 -0.31
C LEU A 77 -30.10 -24.30 0.29
N LEU A 78 -31.16 -23.60 0.71
CA LEU A 78 -32.35 -24.26 1.26
C LEU A 78 -33.02 -25.14 0.20
N VAL A 79 -33.23 -24.62 -1.01
CA VAL A 79 -33.75 -25.37 -2.16
C VAL A 79 -32.85 -26.57 -2.48
N PHE A 80 -31.53 -26.35 -2.49
CA PHE A 80 -30.57 -27.40 -2.75
C PHE A 80 -30.63 -28.54 -1.73
N ILE A 81 -30.70 -28.21 -0.44
CA ILE A 81 -30.83 -29.22 0.64
C ILE A 81 -32.11 -30.03 0.51
N VAL A 82 -33.23 -29.36 0.20
CA VAL A 82 -34.53 -30.02 0.10
C VAL A 82 -34.63 -30.96 -1.12
N ILE A 83 -34.13 -30.46 -2.29
CA ILE A 83 -34.30 -31.18 -3.57
C ILE A 83 -33.12 -32.14 -3.83
N LEU A 84 -31.90 -31.74 -3.55
CA LEU A 84 -30.68 -32.49 -3.90
C LEU A 84 -30.10 -33.31 -2.75
N SER A 85 -30.78 -33.39 -1.58
CA SER A 85 -30.32 -34.20 -0.45
C SER A 85 -29.96 -35.63 -0.82
N PRO A 86 -30.73 -36.35 -1.67
CA PRO A 86 -30.37 -37.71 -2.09
C PRO A 86 -29.07 -37.80 -2.86
N ILE A 87 -28.76 -36.76 -3.68
CA ILE A 87 -27.52 -36.69 -4.46
C ILE A 87 -26.34 -36.37 -3.55
N MET A 88 -26.53 -35.51 -2.54
CA MET A 88 -25.51 -35.18 -1.55
C MET A 88 -24.98 -36.39 -0.78
N ARG A 89 -25.86 -37.36 -0.52
CA ARG A 89 -25.48 -38.63 0.16
C ARG A 89 -24.55 -39.51 -0.67
N GLN A 90 -24.49 -39.32 -1.98
CA GLN A 90 -23.60 -40.05 -2.90
C GLN A 90 -22.21 -39.43 -2.99
N VAL A 91 -22.00 -38.22 -2.46
CA VAL A 91 -20.68 -37.55 -2.47
C VAL A 91 -19.76 -38.27 -1.48
N PRO A 92 -18.65 -38.86 -1.96
CA PRO A 92 -17.72 -39.58 -1.10
C PRO A 92 -17.02 -38.63 -0.13
N LEU A 93 -16.79 -39.08 1.10
CA LEU A 93 -16.09 -38.30 2.16
C LEU A 93 -14.69 -37.81 1.71
N CYS A 94 -14.03 -38.55 0.81
CA CYS A 94 -12.75 -38.15 0.28
C CYS A 94 -12.80 -36.81 -0.48
N ALA A 95 -13.92 -36.45 -1.12
CA ALA A 95 -14.11 -35.19 -1.78
C ALA A 95 -14.04 -34.00 -0.80
N PHE A 96 -14.67 -34.16 0.38
CA PHE A 96 -14.58 -33.15 1.44
C PHE A 96 -13.18 -33.08 2.04
N ALA A 97 -12.51 -34.22 2.23
CA ALA A 97 -11.14 -34.29 2.71
C ALA A 97 -10.18 -33.55 1.75
N ILE A 98 -10.32 -33.77 0.45
CA ILE A 98 -9.50 -33.07 -0.58
C ILE A 98 -9.72 -31.55 -0.51
N LEU A 99 -10.98 -31.10 -0.40
CA LEU A 99 -11.30 -29.68 -0.27
C LEU A 99 -10.69 -29.05 0.99
N LEU A 100 -10.72 -29.77 2.12
CA LEU A 100 -10.11 -29.29 3.36
C LEU A 100 -8.59 -29.21 3.25
N VAL A 101 -7.93 -30.24 2.70
CA VAL A 101 -6.48 -30.24 2.47
C VAL A 101 -6.08 -29.13 1.50
N TYR A 102 -6.80 -28.99 0.39
CA TYR A 102 -6.54 -27.90 -0.58
C TYR A 102 -6.67 -26.52 0.06
N THR A 103 -7.75 -26.30 0.83
CA THR A 103 -7.98 -25.03 1.53
C THR A 103 -6.91 -24.78 2.57
N GLY A 104 -6.55 -25.79 3.35
CA GLY A 104 -5.46 -25.72 4.33
C GLY A 104 -4.11 -25.37 3.68
N PHE A 105 -3.77 -26.03 2.58
CA PHE A 105 -2.56 -25.72 1.82
C PHE A 105 -2.58 -24.29 1.26
N LYS A 106 -3.70 -23.81 0.77
CA LYS A 106 -3.85 -22.44 0.27
C LYS A 106 -3.67 -21.40 1.37
N LEU A 107 -4.22 -21.67 2.57
CA LEU A 107 -4.10 -20.78 3.73
C LEU A 107 -2.69 -20.78 4.34
N ALA A 108 -2.00 -21.93 4.32
CA ALA A 108 -0.63 -22.08 4.81
C ALA A 108 0.40 -22.13 3.66
N SER A 109 0.13 -21.43 2.56
CA SER A 109 1.05 -21.41 1.41
C SER A 109 2.37 -20.72 1.73
N PRO A 110 3.50 -21.12 1.11
CA PRO A 110 4.81 -20.46 1.30
C PRO A 110 4.77 -18.96 1.05
N ALA A 111 3.87 -18.49 0.19
CA ALA A 111 3.67 -17.07 -0.09
C ALA A 111 3.25 -16.29 1.17
N VAL A 112 2.39 -16.87 2.01
CA VAL A 112 1.93 -16.23 3.26
C VAL A 112 3.07 -16.06 4.25
N PHE A 113 3.95 -17.08 4.39
CA PHE A 113 5.15 -16.99 5.23
C PHE A 113 6.12 -15.94 4.71
N LYS A 114 6.36 -15.91 3.39
CA LYS A 114 7.21 -14.91 2.73
C LYS A 114 6.66 -13.50 2.94
N GLN A 115 5.34 -13.33 2.88
CA GLN A 115 4.69 -12.05 3.12
C GLN A 115 4.85 -11.61 4.58
N ALA A 116 4.64 -12.51 5.55
CA ALA A 116 4.86 -12.23 6.97
C ALA A 116 6.31 -11.83 7.24
N TYR A 117 7.28 -12.53 6.63
CA TYR A 117 8.70 -12.20 6.72
C TYR A 117 9.03 -10.83 6.11
N LYS A 118 8.46 -10.50 4.96
CA LYS A 118 8.62 -9.16 4.33
C LYS A 118 8.10 -8.03 5.22
N GLN A 119 7.03 -8.26 5.98
CA GLN A 119 6.48 -7.28 6.92
C GLN A 119 7.39 -7.06 8.13
N GLY A 120 8.16 -8.07 8.54
CA GLY A 120 9.11 -8.02 9.63
C GLY A 120 9.35 -9.41 10.22
N THR A 121 10.57 -9.64 10.69
CA THR A 121 10.93 -10.92 11.33
C THR A 121 10.03 -11.19 12.55
N GLU A 122 9.69 -10.15 13.31
CA GLU A 122 8.76 -10.25 14.43
C GLU A 122 7.35 -10.69 14.00
N GLN A 123 6.88 -10.25 12.82
CA GLN A 123 5.58 -10.66 12.30
C GLN A 123 5.56 -12.16 11.95
N LEU A 124 6.67 -12.66 11.37
CA LEU A 124 6.82 -14.08 11.12
C LEU A 124 6.83 -14.87 12.43
N ILE A 125 7.53 -14.39 13.47
CA ILE A 125 7.55 -15.03 14.79
C ILE A 125 6.15 -15.08 15.38
N PHE A 126 5.37 -13.99 15.30
CA PHE A 126 3.98 -13.97 15.78
C PHE A 126 3.12 -14.95 15.02
N PHE A 127 3.22 -14.96 13.69
CA PHE A 127 2.43 -15.83 12.83
C PHE A 127 2.73 -17.30 13.10
N VAL A 128 4.00 -17.71 13.06
CA VAL A 128 4.42 -19.10 13.28
C VAL A 128 4.16 -19.53 14.73
N GLY A 129 4.49 -18.70 15.70
CA GLY A 129 4.28 -18.99 17.11
C GLY A 129 2.82 -19.19 17.46
N THR A 130 1.92 -18.32 16.97
CA THR A 130 0.47 -18.46 17.14
C THR A 130 -0.05 -19.70 16.45
N MET A 131 0.41 -20.00 15.23
CA MET A 131 0.02 -21.19 14.47
C MET A 131 0.42 -22.47 15.22
N ILE A 132 1.65 -22.58 15.66
CA ILE A 132 2.15 -23.74 16.42
C ILE A 132 1.34 -23.91 17.72
N LEU A 133 1.16 -22.83 18.47
CA LEU A 133 0.41 -22.90 19.73
C LEU A 133 -1.05 -23.32 19.52
N THR A 134 -1.68 -22.83 18.44
CA THR A 134 -3.05 -23.21 18.07
C THR A 134 -3.14 -24.70 17.69
N LEU A 135 -2.16 -25.23 16.97
CA LEU A 135 -2.13 -26.65 16.58
C LEU A 135 -1.95 -27.60 17.76
N TYR A 136 -1.14 -27.22 18.75
CA TYR A 136 -0.89 -28.04 19.93
C TYR A 136 -1.95 -27.92 21.03
N THR A 137 -2.75 -26.85 21.02
CA THR A 137 -3.72 -26.59 22.08
C THR A 137 -5.13 -26.43 21.49
N ASN A 138 -5.56 -25.20 21.36
CA ASN A 138 -6.81 -24.80 20.71
C ASN A 138 -6.71 -23.33 20.25
N LEU A 139 -7.69 -22.92 19.45
CA LEU A 139 -7.73 -21.58 18.86
C LEU A 139 -7.69 -20.46 19.91
N LEU A 140 -8.37 -20.64 21.06
CA LEU A 140 -8.40 -19.62 22.11
C LEU A 140 -7.05 -19.44 22.79
N ILE A 141 -6.41 -20.53 23.17
CA ILE A 141 -5.08 -20.52 23.81
C ILE A 141 -4.04 -20.03 22.79
N GLY A 142 -4.12 -20.46 21.54
CA GLY A 142 -3.27 -19.98 20.46
C GLY A 142 -3.36 -18.46 20.27
N LEU A 143 -4.57 -17.91 20.23
CA LEU A 143 -4.79 -16.48 20.10
C LEU A 143 -4.24 -15.68 21.29
N LEU A 144 -4.55 -16.14 22.53
CA LEU A 144 -4.05 -15.50 23.74
C LEU A 144 -2.51 -15.58 23.84
N GLY A 145 -1.94 -16.75 23.51
CA GLY A 145 -0.50 -16.93 23.49
C GLY A 145 0.18 -16.08 22.44
N GLY A 146 -0.40 -15.96 21.24
CA GLY A 146 0.10 -15.03 20.21
C GLY A 146 0.04 -13.58 20.65
N LEU A 147 -1.01 -13.18 21.35
CA LEU A 147 -1.12 -11.84 21.95
C LEU A 147 -0.02 -11.58 23.00
N ILE A 148 0.20 -12.55 23.91
CA ILE A 148 1.27 -12.47 24.91
C ILE A 148 2.65 -12.40 24.22
N LEU A 149 2.88 -13.24 23.22
CA LEU A 149 4.11 -13.24 22.44
C LEU A 149 4.37 -11.87 21.80
N ALA A 150 3.35 -11.26 21.21
CA ALA A 150 3.46 -9.91 20.64
C ALA A 150 3.77 -8.85 21.70
N LEU A 151 3.14 -8.90 22.88
CA LEU A 151 3.41 -7.96 23.98
C LEU A 151 4.84 -8.12 24.51
N VAL A 152 5.29 -9.34 24.74
CA VAL A 152 6.65 -9.64 25.20
C VAL A 152 7.68 -9.15 24.18
N THR A 153 7.47 -9.44 22.91
CA THR A 153 8.37 -8.98 21.83
C THR A 153 8.41 -7.45 21.75
N HIS A 154 7.27 -6.77 21.83
CA HIS A 154 7.24 -5.30 21.83
C HIS A 154 7.94 -4.72 23.05
N MET A 155 7.83 -5.35 24.22
CA MET A 155 8.54 -4.95 25.44
C MET A 155 10.06 -5.09 25.28
N LEU A 156 10.52 -6.22 24.76
CA LEU A 156 11.95 -6.49 24.53
C LEU A 156 12.53 -5.52 23.50
N LEU A 157 11.82 -5.29 22.38
CA LEU A 157 12.25 -4.36 21.33
C LEU A 157 12.26 -2.90 21.81
N ALA A 158 11.30 -2.49 22.65
CA ALA A 158 11.27 -1.16 23.23
C ALA A 158 12.33 -0.98 24.33
N ARG A 159 13.02 -2.05 24.76
CA ARG A 159 14.04 -2.05 25.82
C ARG A 159 13.57 -1.38 27.12
N VAL A 160 12.39 -1.75 27.58
CA VAL A 160 11.77 -1.23 28.79
C VAL A 160 11.45 -2.36 29.76
N SER A 161 11.43 -2.05 31.07
CA SER A 161 10.98 -3.02 32.09
C SER A 161 9.46 -3.24 31.98
N ILE A 162 8.97 -4.37 32.52
CA ILE A 162 7.55 -4.74 32.52
C ILE A 162 6.68 -3.60 33.08
N ALA A 163 7.07 -3.05 34.22
CA ALA A 163 6.32 -1.96 34.85
C ALA A 163 6.29 -0.69 33.98
N GLN A 164 7.42 -0.34 33.37
CA GLN A 164 7.50 0.80 32.45
C GLN A 164 6.68 0.57 31.18
N PHE A 165 6.71 -0.65 30.62
CA PHE A 165 5.93 -1.01 29.46
C PHE A 165 4.44 -0.80 29.70
N PHE A 166 3.89 -1.40 30.77
CA PHE A 166 2.47 -1.24 31.10
C PHE A 166 2.12 0.22 31.43
N LYS A 167 2.98 0.95 32.14
CA LYS A 167 2.78 2.39 32.40
C LYS A 167 2.71 3.20 31.09
N MET A 168 3.58 2.91 30.11
CA MET A 168 3.59 3.61 28.82
C MET A 168 2.41 3.21 27.92
N VAL A 169 1.91 1.99 28.04
CA VAL A 169 0.77 1.49 27.25
C VAL A 169 -0.57 1.99 27.84
N TYR A 170 -0.77 1.87 29.15
CA TYR A 170 -2.03 2.26 29.79
C TYR A 170 -2.14 3.77 30.03
N HIS A 171 -1.03 4.45 30.24
CA HIS A 171 -0.98 5.91 30.40
C HIS A 171 -0.08 6.54 29.31
N PRO A 172 -0.40 6.33 28.02
CA PRO A 172 0.38 6.97 26.96
C PRO A 172 0.20 8.48 27.10
N ARG A 173 1.32 9.19 27.09
CA ARG A 173 1.33 10.66 27.13
C ARG A 173 0.99 11.24 25.75
N THR A 174 -0.06 10.72 25.12
CA THR A 174 -0.58 11.22 23.85
C THR A 174 -1.41 12.46 24.13
N LYS A 175 -1.10 13.56 23.45
CA LYS A 175 -1.79 14.85 23.57
C LYS A 175 -2.20 15.36 22.21
N LEU A 176 -3.42 15.84 22.11
CA LEU A 176 -3.91 16.60 20.98
C LEU A 176 -3.83 18.10 21.35
N LEU A 177 -3.14 18.87 20.55
CA LEU A 177 -2.99 20.32 20.71
C LEU A 177 -3.58 21.00 19.48
N LYS A 178 -4.43 21.98 19.70
CA LYS A 178 -4.95 22.85 18.64
C LYS A 178 -4.06 24.11 18.60
N ARG A 179 -3.52 24.43 17.43
CA ARG A 179 -2.72 25.64 17.21
C ARG A 179 -3.62 26.84 16.96
N GLN A 180 -3.04 28.05 17.05
CA GLN A 180 -3.76 29.31 16.80
C GLN A 180 -4.20 29.45 15.34
N ASP A 181 -3.48 28.83 14.40
CA ASP A 181 -3.79 28.76 12.97
C ASP A 181 -4.92 27.79 12.61
N GLY A 182 -5.52 27.12 13.61
CA GLY A 182 -6.59 26.14 13.42
C GLY A 182 -6.08 24.72 13.10
N SER A 183 -4.78 24.51 12.92
CA SER A 183 -4.18 23.19 12.71
C SER A 183 -4.09 22.39 14.03
N PHE A 184 -3.91 21.07 13.89
CA PHE A 184 -3.83 20.15 15.01
C PHE A 184 -2.48 19.45 15.08
N ASP A 185 -1.87 19.41 16.26
CA ASP A 185 -0.70 18.59 16.57
C ASP A 185 -1.11 17.39 17.44
N LEU A 186 -0.96 16.19 16.93
CA LEU A 186 -1.14 14.96 17.68
C LEU A 186 0.24 14.42 18.11
N LYS A 187 0.64 14.71 19.36
CA LYS A 187 1.91 14.23 19.92
C LYS A 187 1.73 12.88 20.59
N ILE A 188 2.44 11.86 20.08
CA ILE A 188 2.41 10.49 20.58
C ILE A 188 3.74 10.19 21.26
N ARG A 189 3.70 9.71 22.51
CA ARG A 189 4.88 9.47 23.33
C ARG A 189 4.89 8.07 23.91
N GLY A 190 6.07 7.48 24.05
CA GLY A 190 6.27 6.17 24.66
C GLY A 190 6.08 5.02 23.68
N ILE A 191 5.09 4.15 23.88
CA ILE A 191 4.86 2.97 23.05
C ILE A 191 3.52 3.10 22.33
N ALA A 192 3.58 3.15 21.00
CA ALA A 192 2.44 3.19 20.10
C ALA A 192 2.19 1.80 19.50
N ASN A 193 1.48 0.94 20.21
CA ASN A 193 1.12 -0.40 19.77
C ASN A 193 -0.41 -0.56 19.64
N PHE A 194 -0.86 -1.75 19.29
CA PHE A 194 -2.28 -2.04 19.08
C PHE A 194 -3.18 -1.75 20.30
N LEU A 195 -2.67 -1.83 21.54
CA LEU A 195 -3.43 -1.49 22.75
C LEU A 195 -3.72 0.02 22.83
N GLY A 196 -2.82 0.86 22.31
CA GLY A 196 -2.97 2.31 22.29
C GLY A 196 -3.97 2.85 21.27
N ILE A 197 -4.40 2.04 20.29
CA ILE A 197 -5.25 2.47 19.16
C ILE A 197 -6.61 3.00 19.64
N LEU A 198 -7.24 2.36 20.63
CA LEU A 198 -8.55 2.79 21.14
C LEU A 198 -8.50 4.24 21.66
N ARG A 199 -7.42 4.59 22.36
CA ARG A 199 -7.22 5.95 22.87
C ARG A 199 -6.88 6.93 21.75
N ALA A 200 -6.00 6.53 20.84
CA ALA A 200 -5.66 7.34 19.67
C ALA A 200 -6.90 7.64 18.83
N ASN A 201 -7.76 6.66 18.64
CA ASN A 201 -9.01 6.81 17.90
C ASN A 201 -9.96 7.85 18.53
N LYS A 202 -10.05 7.86 19.88
CA LYS A 202 -10.83 8.88 20.61
C LYS A 202 -10.28 10.29 20.43
N LEU A 203 -8.96 10.45 20.34
CA LEU A 203 -8.33 11.76 20.13
C LEU A 203 -8.47 12.22 18.68
N VAL A 204 -8.26 11.31 17.74
CA VAL A 204 -8.40 11.57 16.31
C VAL A 204 -9.86 11.91 15.92
N ALA A 205 -10.84 11.30 16.61
CA ALA A 205 -12.27 11.62 16.40
C ALA A 205 -12.65 13.07 16.79
N GLN A 206 -11.80 13.77 17.56
CA GLN A 206 -11.99 15.19 17.90
C GLN A 206 -11.47 16.13 16.81
N ILE A 207 -10.76 15.61 15.81
CA ILE A 207 -10.19 16.40 14.72
C ILE A 207 -11.25 16.48 13.60
N PRO A 208 -11.64 17.68 13.17
CA PRO A 208 -12.57 17.83 12.06
C PRO A 208 -12.01 17.22 10.75
N SER A 209 -12.91 16.71 9.92
CA SER A 209 -12.53 16.23 8.59
C SER A 209 -12.02 17.40 7.74
N GLY A 210 -10.88 17.21 7.08
CA GLY A 210 -10.24 18.24 6.26
C GLY A 210 -9.39 19.25 7.02
N ALA A 211 -9.23 19.09 8.34
CA ALA A 211 -8.31 19.93 9.12
C ALA A 211 -6.83 19.56 8.82
N ASP A 212 -5.96 20.55 8.93
CA ASP A 212 -4.52 20.35 8.86
C ASP A 212 -4.00 19.68 10.13
N VAL A 213 -3.27 18.56 9.97
CA VAL A 213 -2.82 17.73 11.11
C VAL A 213 -1.35 17.34 10.96
N ASN A 214 -0.58 17.58 12.02
CA ASN A 214 0.75 17.02 12.16
C ASN A 214 0.75 15.94 13.25
N ILE A 215 1.24 14.75 12.95
CA ILE A 215 1.42 13.65 13.90
C ILE A 215 2.90 13.57 14.27
N ASP A 216 3.23 13.93 15.50
CA ASP A 216 4.59 13.94 16.02
C ASP A 216 4.89 12.64 16.78
N LEU A 217 5.80 11.83 16.23
CA LEU A 217 6.29 10.56 16.78
C LEU A 217 7.70 10.66 17.37
N SER A 218 8.28 11.84 17.45
CA SER A 218 9.69 12.05 17.86
C SER A 218 10.03 11.44 19.23
N GLU A 219 9.09 11.46 20.18
CA GLU A 219 9.25 10.92 21.54
C GLU A 219 8.69 9.49 21.69
N THR A 220 8.41 8.79 20.58
CA THR A 220 7.88 7.43 20.60
C THR A 220 9.02 6.42 20.55
N ARG A 221 9.09 5.47 21.47
CA ARG A 221 10.14 4.42 21.51
C ARG A 221 9.89 3.29 20.53
N LEU A 222 8.63 2.94 20.37
CA LEU A 222 8.21 1.85 19.48
C LEU A 222 6.87 2.20 18.84
N VAL A 223 6.79 2.03 17.51
CA VAL A 223 5.55 2.15 16.74
C VAL A 223 5.27 0.82 16.07
N GLY A 224 4.25 0.11 16.53
CA GLY A 224 3.84 -1.18 15.97
C GLY A 224 3.17 -1.05 14.61
N ILE A 225 3.20 -2.11 13.81
CA ILE A 225 2.64 -2.16 12.45
C ILE A 225 1.16 -1.76 12.42
N THR A 226 0.35 -2.30 13.33
CA THR A 226 -1.09 -2.00 13.41
C THR A 226 -1.36 -0.53 13.74
N TYR A 227 -0.49 0.07 14.55
CA TYR A 227 -0.59 1.49 14.86
C TYR A 227 -0.19 2.36 13.67
N MET A 228 0.85 1.98 12.94
CA MET A 228 1.22 2.63 11.67
C MET A 228 0.10 2.54 10.65
N ASP A 229 -0.54 1.38 10.50
CA ASP A 229 -1.72 1.21 9.64
C ASP A 229 -2.84 2.19 9.99
N PHE A 230 -3.14 2.30 11.27
CA PHE A 230 -4.14 3.24 11.78
C PHE A 230 -3.80 4.70 11.44
N LEU A 231 -2.56 5.12 11.69
CA LEU A 231 -2.12 6.49 11.39
C LEU A 231 -2.16 6.80 9.89
N VAL A 232 -1.67 5.88 9.06
CA VAL A 232 -1.67 6.06 7.59
C VAL A 232 -3.09 6.12 7.04
N GLU A 233 -4.02 5.32 7.56
CA GLU A 233 -5.42 5.37 7.16
C GLU A 233 -6.06 6.71 7.56
N PHE A 234 -5.78 7.19 8.76
CA PHE A 234 -6.26 8.51 9.22
C PHE A 234 -5.74 9.63 8.32
N LEU A 235 -4.43 9.67 8.03
CA LEU A 235 -3.83 10.66 7.13
C LEU A 235 -4.47 10.64 5.73
N LYS A 236 -4.72 9.44 5.21
CA LYS A 236 -5.37 9.25 3.91
C LYS A 236 -6.79 9.86 3.88
N ASN A 237 -7.55 9.65 4.96
CA ASN A 237 -8.90 10.18 5.10
C ASN A 237 -8.89 11.71 5.22
N GLN A 238 -7.98 12.29 6.02
CA GLN A 238 -7.87 13.74 6.17
C GLN A 238 -7.49 14.42 4.87
N ARG A 239 -6.53 13.87 4.13
CA ARG A 239 -6.13 14.38 2.82
C ARG A 239 -7.25 14.27 1.77
N ALA A 240 -8.01 13.17 1.80
CA ALA A 240 -9.17 13.01 0.93
C ALA A 240 -10.26 14.03 1.20
N SER A 241 -10.31 14.58 2.42
CA SER A 241 -11.23 15.65 2.83
C SER A 241 -10.66 17.07 2.64
N GLY A 242 -9.49 17.21 1.99
CA GLY A 242 -8.87 18.50 1.66
C GLY A 242 -7.86 19.04 2.67
N GLY A 243 -7.63 18.38 3.80
CA GLY A 243 -6.64 18.78 4.81
C GLY A 243 -5.21 18.38 4.46
N LYS A 244 -4.23 19.14 4.96
CA LYS A 244 -2.81 18.76 4.92
C LYS A 244 -2.50 17.90 6.14
N ALA A 245 -2.08 16.65 5.93
CA ALA A 245 -1.80 15.74 7.03
C ALA A 245 -0.47 15.00 6.82
N PHE A 246 0.42 15.04 7.81
CA PHE A 246 1.76 14.45 7.73
C PHE A 246 2.22 13.87 9.08
N ILE A 247 3.25 13.01 9.02
CA ILE A 247 3.90 12.44 10.20
C ILE A 247 5.31 13.00 10.28
N THR A 248 5.70 13.45 11.47
CA THR A 248 7.05 13.91 11.79
C THR A 248 7.69 13.03 12.85
N GLY A 249 9.03 13.07 12.96
CA GLY A 249 9.77 12.38 14.02
C GLY A 249 10.02 10.89 13.79
N LEU A 250 9.74 10.35 12.59
CA LEU A 250 10.09 8.98 12.24
C LEU A 250 11.55 8.80 11.84
N ASP A 251 12.27 9.87 11.59
CA ASP A 251 13.69 9.85 11.15
C ASP A 251 14.62 9.29 12.23
N ALA A 252 14.22 9.41 13.50
CA ALA A 252 14.93 8.84 14.64
C ALA A 252 14.62 7.34 14.88
N HIS A 253 13.83 6.70 13.99
CA HIS A 253 13.40 5.33 14.14
C HIS A 253 14.04 4.43 13.08
N VAL A 254 14.41 3.22 13.48
CA VAL A 254 14.82 2.15 12.57
C VAL A 254 13.63 1.21 12.33
N SER A 255 13.36 0.92 11.09
CA SER A 255 12.34 -0.06 10.69
C SER A 255 12.87 -1.48 10.85
N SER A 256 12.06 -2.40 11.36
CA SER A 256 12.40 -3.82 11.48
C SER A 256 12.56 -4.52 10.12
N SER A 257 11.95 -3.97 9.07
CA SER A 257 12.05 -4.46 7.69
C SER A 257 11.92 -3.33 6.68
N THR A 258 12.06 -3.68 5.40
CA THR A 258 11.83 -2.75 4.27
C THR A 258 10.35 -2.44 4.04
N TYR A 259 9.45 -3.15 4.73
CA TYR A 259 8.02 -2.88 4.63
C TYR A 259 7.70 -1.49 5.20
N ASN A 260 6.90 -0.75 4.47
CA ASN A 260 6.61 0.65 4.78
C ASN A 260 6.06 0.89 6.18
N ARG A 261 5.13 0.03 6.60
CA ARG A 261 4.45 0.10 7.89
C ARG A 261 5.07 -0.83 8.93
N ALA A 262 6.28 -1.37 8.63
CA ALA A 262 7.00 -2.21 9.56
C ALA A 262 7.12 -1.56 10.93
N LEU A 263 7.25 -2.38 11.94
CA LEU A 263 7.52 -1.94 13.30
C LEU A 263 8.74 -1.01 13.32
N LYS A 264 8.63 0.11 14.01
CA LYS A 264 9.67 1.14 14.11
C LYS A 264 10.12 1.29 15.54
N ILE A 265 11.42 1.31 15.73
CA ILE A 265 12.05 1.38 17.05
C ILE A 265 12.93 2.62 17.09
N SER A 266 12.73 3.48 18.08
CA SER A 266 13.59 4.63 18.33
C SER A 266 14.97 4.17 18.81
N LEU A 267 16.00 4.65 18.16
CA LEU A 267 17.36 4.52 18.67
C LEU A 267 17.55 5.60 19.75
N THR A 268 17.46 5.21 20.99
CA THR A 268 17.88 6.07 22.11
C THR A 268 19.40 6.24 22.06
N SER A 269 19.87 7.17 21.29
CA SER A 269 21.20 7.79 21.30
C SER A 269 21.62 8.24 19.90
N SER A 270 21.77 9.54 19.73
CA SER A 270 22.59 10.22 18.71
C SER A 270 22.34 9.89 17.24
N ALA A 271 22.09 10.97 16.51
CA ALA A 271 22.23 11.10 15.06
C ALA A 271 21.57 9.99 14.23
N THR A 272 20.58 10.37 13.50
CA THR A 272 19.92 9.60 12.44
C THR A 272 20.98 8.82 11.65
N LYS A 273 21.14 7.54 11.91
CA LYS A 273 21.98 6.67 11.06
C LYS A 273 21.26 6.49 9.74
N LEU A 274 21.56 7.37 8.81
CA LEU A 274 21.14 7.23 7.43
C LEU A 274 21.58 5.84 6.92
N SER A 275 20.70 5.17 6.18
CA SER A 275 21.07 3.95 5.45
C SER A 275 22.23 4.24 4.48
N GLN A 276 22.93 3.21 4.03
CA GLN A 276 24.00 3.35 3.03
C GLN A 276 23.51 4.09 1.77
N ARG A 277 22.28 3.75 1.32
CA ARG A 277 21.64 4.43 0.18
C ARG A 277 21.39 5.90 0.47
N GLN A 278 20.81 6.23 1.62
CA GLN A 278 20.53 7.61 2.02
C GLN A 278 21.78 8.46 2.13
N LYS A 279 22.87 7.88 2.66
CA LYS A 279 24.17 8.57 2.70
C LYS A 279 24.69 8.88 1.30
N ARG A 280 24.61 7.93 0.37
CA ARG A 280 25.06 8.11 -1.02
C ARG A 280 24.22 9.16 -1.75
N LEU A 281 22.89 9.13 -1.61
CA LEU A 281 22.01 10.15 -2.21
C LEU A 281 22.23 11.54 -1.60
N ARG A 282 22.48 11.61 -0.29
CA ARG A 282 22.83 12.87 0.37
C ARG A 282 24.16 13.42 -0.13
N ASN A 283 25.17 12.57 -0.29
CA ASN A 283 26.45 12.99 -0.83
C ASN A 283 26.31 13.50 -2.27
N LEU A 284 25.59 12.76 -3.12
CA LEU A 284 25.28 13.19 -4.49
C LEU A 284 24.56 14.56 -4.50
N ALA A 285 23.60 14.75 -3.59
CA ALA A 285 22.90 16.03 -3.46
C ALA A 285 23.85 17.17 -3.08
N THR A 286 24.79 16.91 -2.15
CA THR A 286 25.77 17.91 -1.72
C THR A 286 26.80 18.22 -2.83
N GLU A 287 27.21 17.22 -3.62
CA GLU A 287 28.17 17.36 -4.71
C GLU A 287 27.60 18.13 -5.92
N ARG A 288 26.29 18.00 -6.16
CA ARG A 288 25.60 18.58 -7.33
C ARG A 288 24.64 19.73 -6.98
N ASP A 289 24.65 20.20 -5.72
CA ASP A 289 23.75 21.25 -5.19
C ASP A 289 22.26 20.96 -5.37
N TYR A 290 21.87 19.69 -5.19
CA TYR A 290 20.48 19.25 -5.24
C TYR A 290 19.85 19.27 -3.85
N GLN A 291 18.53 19.45 -3.79
CA GLN A 291 17.78 19.32 -2.54
C GLN A 291 17.49 17.85 -2.25
N TYR A 292 17.89 17.36 -1.08
CA TYR A 292 17.65 15.99 -0.65
C TYR A 292 16.85 15.91 0.63
N THR A 293 15.81 15.07 0.63
CA THR A 293 15.00 14.76 1.80
C THR A 293 14.88 13.25 1.95
N SER A 294 15.37 12.71 3.09
CA SER A 294 15.20 11.28 3.42
C SER A 294 13.81 10.93 3.94
N GLN A 295 13.03 11.93 4.31
CA GLN A 295 11.72 11.78 4.94
C GLN A 295 10.71 11.13 4.00
N VAL A 296 9.77 10.40 4.63
CA VAL A 296 8.65 9.80 3.90
C VAL A 296 7.63 10.88 3.60
N ASP A 297 7.38 11.09 2.33
CA ASP A 297 6.28 11.89 1.85
C ASP A 297 5.07 11.00 1.56
N TRP A 298 3.99 11.24 2.29
CA TRP A 298 2.74 10.51 2.15
C TRP A 298 1.80 11.13 1.12
N ASP A 299 2.14 12.32 0.62
CA ASP A 299 1.41 12.95 -0.47
C ASP A 299 1.84 12.35 -1.81
N THR A 300 1.02 11.47 -2.30
CA THR A 300 1.22 10.76 -3.57
C THR A 300 0.11 11.09 -4.59
N VAL A 301 -0.70 12.13 -4.32
CA VAL A 301 -1.85 12.47 -5.15
C VAL A 301 -1.43 12.81 -6.58
N TYR A 302 -0.34 13.55 -6.72
CA TYR A 302 0.18 13.92 -8.05
C TYR A 302 0.59 12.71 -8.89
N LEU A 303 1.24 11.71 -8.28
CA LEU A 303 1.67 10.49 -8.99
C LEU A 303 0.49 9.66 -9.51
N LYS A 304 -0.68 9.78 -8.90
CA LYS A 304 -1.89 9.07 -9.38
C LYS A 304 -2.45 9.63 -10.68
N LYS A 305 -1.94 10.76 -11.16
CA LYS A 305 -2.28 11.30 -12.48
C LYS A 305 -1.61 10.53 -13.63
N PHE A 306 -0.68 9.62 -13.33
CA PHE A 306 -0.04 8.76 -14.31
C PHE A 306 -0.72 7.39 -14.36
N HIS A 307 -0.89 6.86 -15.57
CA HIS A 307 -1.60 5.59 -15.80
C HIS A 307 -0.97 4.39 -15.09
N PHE A 308 0.35 4.40 -14.97
CA PHE A 308 1.07 3.36 -14.23
C PHE A 308 0.52 3.17 -12.81
N PHE A 309 0.06 4.23 -12.15
CA PHE A 309 -0.48 4.21 -10.81
C PHE A 309 -2.00 4.12 -10.72
N GLU A 310 -2.72 4.07 -11.84
CA GLU A 310 -4.18 3.97 -11.84
C GLU A 310 -4.66 2.69 -11.18
N ILE A 311 -3.98 1.58 -11.45
CA ILE A 311 -4.27 0.26 -10.88
C ILE A 311 -3.29 -0.17 -9.78
N ARG A 312 -2.27 0.64 -9.48
CA ARG A 312 -1.21 0.37 -8.49
C ARG A 312 -1.28 1.37 -7.35
N PRO A 313 -1.93 1.04 -6.23
CA PRO A 313 -1.98 1.92 -5.07
C PRO A 313 -0.59 2.26 -4.56
N ILE A 314 -0.25 3.55 -4.56
CA ILE A 314 0.99 4.05 -3.98
C ILE A 314 0.85 4.06 -2.48
N GLU A 315 1.83 3.50 -1.78
CA GLU A 315 1.89 3.57 -0.32
C GLU A 315 2.62 4.82 0.15
N ARG A 316 3.82 5.08 -0.36
CA ARG A 316 4.66 6.22 0.04
C ARG A 316 5.68 6.60 -1.03
N LYS A 317 6.20 7.82 -0.89
CA LYS A 317 7.34 8.38 -1.58
C LYS A 317 8.39 8.77 -0.54
N TYR A 318 9.67 8.49 -0.76
CA TYR A 318 10.76 8.78 0.17
C TYR A 318 12.09 8.92 -0.57
N ASN A 319 13.13 9.36 0.13
CA ASN A 319 14.44 9.64 -0.49
C ASN A 319 14.31 10.60 -1.70
N CYS A 320 13.57 11.69 -1.52
CA CYS A 320 13.31 12.64 -2.59
C CYS A 320 14.56 13.48 -2.87
N LEU A 321 14.98 13.49 -4.12
CA LEU A 321 16.01 14.35 -4.68
C LEU A 321 15.35 15.31 -5.68
N LYS A 322 15.58 16.60 -5.56
CA LYS A 322 14.96 17.63 -6.42
C LYS A 322 16.01 18.56 -6.97
N GLY A 323 15.80 18.99 -8.19
CA GLY A 323 16.66 19.96 -8.85
C GLY A 323 15.94 20.67 -10.00
N THR A 324 16.65 21.62 -10.57
CA THR A 324 16.28 22.32 -11.81
C THR A 324 17.44 22.23 -12.78
N PHE A 325 17.16 22.25 -14.07
CA PHE A 325 18.22 22.31 -15.07
C PHE A 325 18.52 23.78 -15.41
N GLU A 326 19.79 24.17 -15.33
CA GLU A 326 20.21 25.56 -15.60
C GLU A 326 19.85 25.97 -17.03
N GLY A 327 19.29 27.17 -17.16
CA GLY A 327 18.89 27.71 -18.47
C GLY A 327 17.68 27.06 -19.12
N LEU A 328 17.11 25.98 -18.52
CA LEU A 328 15.88 25.34 -18.95
C LEU A 328 14.78 25.65 -17.94
N ASP A 329 13.58 25.97 -18.43
CA ASP A 329 12.41 26.14 -17.56
C ASP A 329 11.83 24.75 -17.21
N ALA A 330 12.68 23.93 -16.58
CA ALA A 330 12.43 22.55 -16.25
C ALA A 330 12.85 22.23 -14.82
N SER A 331 12.01 21.52 -14.09
CA SER A 331 12.30 21.01 -12.76
C SER A 331 12.07 19.51 -12.69
N TRP A 332 12.85 18.84 -11.86
CA TRP A 332 12.74 17.40 -11.72
C TRP A 332 12.72 16.94 -10.25
N GLU A 333 12.08 15.83 -10.01
CA GLU A 333 12.06 15.16 -8.72
C GLU A 333 12.30 13.66 -8.94
N ILE A 334 13.36 13.13 -8.34
CA ILE A 334 13.61 11.69 -8.23
C ILE A 334 13.19 11.23 -6.84
N ALA A 335 12.46 10.15 -6.76
CA ALA A 335 12.05 9.57 -5.48
C ALA A 335 12.03 8.06 -5.52
N ASP A 336 12.26 7.45 -4.36
CA ASP A 336 11.94 6.04 -4.15
C ASP A 336 10.46 5.93 -3.82
N VAL A 337 9.72 5.09 -4.55
CA VAL A 337 8.28 4.91 -4.36
C VAL A 337 7.97 3.46 -4.05
N THR A 338 7.12 3.26 -3.04
CA THR A 338 6.55 1.96 -2.68
C THR A 338 5.11 1.90 -3.16
N PHE A 339 4.76 0.88 -3.90
CA PHE A 339 3.41 0.64 -4.40
C PHE A 339 3.04 -0.84 -4.32
N ASN A 340 1.75 -1.13 -4.40
CA ASN A 340 1.22 -2.48 -4.38
C ASN A 340 0.67 -2.86 -5.76
N GLU A 341 0.88 -4.11 -6.16
CA GLU A 341 0.30 -4.70 -7.36
C GLU A 341 -0.35 -6.04 -7.02
N GLY A 342 -1.53 -6.30 -7.59
CA GLY A 342 -2.28 -7.52 -7.37
C GLY A 342 -3.59 -7.33 -6.62
N GLN A 343 -4.35 -8.42 -6.47
CA GLN A 343 -5.63 -8.42 -5.76
C GLN A 343 -5.43 -8.56 -4.25
N ALA A 344 -6.42 -8.16 -3.46
CA ALA A 344 -6.37 -7.96 -2.01
C ALA A 344 -5.63 -9.01 -1.16
N PHE A 345 -5.58 -10.26 -1.59
CA PHE A 345 -4.88 -11.35 -0.87
C PHE A 345 -3.56 -11.80 -1.52
N THR A 346 -3.28 -11.32 -2.73
CA THR A 346 -2.05 -11.62 -3.48
C THR A 346 -1.29 -10.35 -3.84
N ALA A 347 -1.64 -9.22 -3.22
CA ALA A 347 -0.94 -7.97 -3.47
C ALA A 347 0.53 -8.08 -3.06
N GLU A 348 1.42 -7.90 -4.02
CA GLU A 348 2.86 -7.80 -3.78
C GLU A 348 3.24 -6.32 -3.65
N THR A 349 4.16 -6.05 -2.73
CA THR A 349 4.69 -4.70 -2.52
C THR A 349 5.99 -4.55 -3.30
N PHE A 350 6.06 -3.53 -4.12
CA PHE A 350 7.22 -3.19 -4.94
C PHE A 350 7.83 -1.87 -4.52
N ASN A 351 9.16 -1.76 -4.71
CA ASN A 351 9.89 -0.51 -4.53
C ASN A 351 10.62 -0.19 -5.82
N THR A 352 10.49 1.04 -6.29
CA THR A 352 11.20 1.51 -7.47
C THR A 352 11.67 2.95 -7.28
N THR A 353 12.73 3.32 -7.99
CA THR A 353 13.15 4.71 -8.13
C THR A 353 12.57 5.26 -9.42
N MET A 354 11.93 6.40 -9.35
CA MET A 354 11.30 7.07 -10.48
C MET A 354 11.59 8.56 -10.48
N MET A 355 11.46 9.16 -11.65
CA MET A 355 11.61 10.58 -11.87
C MET A 355 10.30 11.17 -12.39
N VAL A 356 10.00 12.37 -11.93
CA VAL A 356 9.01 13.26 -12.53
C VAL A 356 9.74 14.50 -13.05
N LEU A 357 9.69 14.68 -14.37
CA LEU A 357 10.24 15.85 -15.06
C LEU A 357 9.09 16.79 -15.44
N LYS A 358 9.09 17.99 -14.90
CA LYS A 358 8.11 19.03 -15.21
C LYS A 358 8.72 20.02 -16.18
N LEU A 359 8.02 20.26 -17.28
CA LEU A 359 8.38 21.19 -18.32
C LEU A 359 7.32 22.29 -18.39
N ASN A 360 7.72 23.52 -18.62
CA ASN A 360 6.77 24.65 -18.83
C ASN A 360 6.22 24.65 -20.26
N LYS A 361 5.89 23.45 -20.77
CA LYS A 361 5.32 23.25 -22.11
C LYS A 361 4.26 22.16 -22.04
N LYS A 362 3.17 22.33 -22.75
CA LYS A 362 2.17 21.27 -22.91
C LYS A 362 2.76 20.10 -23.72
N ILE A 363 2.57 18.90 -23.21
CA ILE A 363 3.03 17.66 -23.81
C ILE A 363 1.77 16.82 -24.09
N PRO A 364 1.65 16.09 -25.21
CA PRO A 364 0.52 15.20 -25.41
C PRO A 364 0.52 14.10 -24.33
N VAL A 365 -0.65 13.56 -24.03
CA VAL A 365 -0.79 12.45 -23.08
C VAL A 365 -0.49 11.15 -23.80
N PHE A 366 0.59 10.48 -23.40
CA PHE A 366 1.03 9.21 -23.98
C PHE A 366 1.76 8.35 -22.94
N ALA A 367 1.90 7.08 -23.28
CA ALA A 367 2.77 6.14 -22.59
C ALA A 367 3.65 5.42 -23.60
N MET A 368 4.94 5.27 -23.28
CA MET A 368 5.93 4.62 -24.12
C MET A 368 6.78 3.65 -23.28
N GLU A 369 6.91 2.44 -23.75
CA GLU A 369 7.74 1.41 -23.12
C GLU A 369 8.45 0.52 -24.12
N LYS A 370 9.39 -0.29 -23.62
CA LYS A 370 10.08 -1.29 -24.44
C LYS A 370 9.13 -2.41 -24.83
N GLU A 371 9.04 -2.70 -26.11
CA GLU A 371 8.23 -3.81 -26.60
C GLU A 371 8.69 -5.17 -26.02
N GLY A 372 7.73 -5.97 -25.54
CA GLY A 372 7.93 -7.34 -25.06
C GLY A 372 8.38 -7.55 -23.62
N VAL A 373 8.73 -6.50 -22.86
CA VAL A 373 9.26 -6.67 -21.48
C VAL A 373 8.18 -6.53 -20.40
N LEU A 374 7.18 -5.71 -20.63
CA LEU A 374 6.11 -5.41 -19.66
C LEU A 374 4.69 -5.63 -20.22
N GLY A 375 4.56 -6.23 -21.41
CA GLY A 375 3.29 -6.40 -22.12
C GLY A 375 2.14 -6.97 -21.30
N LYS A 376 2.42 -7.86 -20.32
CA LYS A 376 1.39 -8.37 -19.40
C LYS A 376 0.91 -7.32 -18.36
N ILE A 377 1.68 -6.27 -18.13
CA ILE A 377 1.35 -5.21 -17.19
C ILE A 377 0.48 -4.16 -17.89
N PHE A 378 0.81 -3.86 -19.14
CA PHE A 378 0.12 -2.84 -19.93
C PHE A 378 -1.15 -3.35 -20.62
N ASP A 379 -1.21 -4.62 -21.03
CA ASP A 379 -2.42 -5.21 -21.66
C ASP A 379 -3.69 -4.98 -20.83
N ARG A 380 -3.56 -4.92 -19.50
CA ARG A 380 -4.69 -4.60 -18.60
C ARG A 380 -5.05 -3.12 -18.56
N VAL A 381 -4.06 -2.23 -18.70
CA VAL A 381 -4.28 -0.77 -18.70
C VAL A 381 -4.88 -0.35 -20.04
N VAL A 382 -4.37 -0.87 -21.15
CA VAL A 382 -4.88 -0.64 -22.52
C VAL A 382 -6.33 -1.05 -22.66
N ALA A 383 -6.70 -2.19 -22.10
CA ALA A 383 -8.09 -2.67 -22.13
C ALA A 383 -9.06 -1.76 -21.37
N LEU A 384 -8.57 -0.96 -20.41
CA LEU A 384 -9.37 -0.07 -19.57
C LEU A 384 -9.41 1.38 -20.09
N THR A 385 -8.38 1.86 -20.80
CA THR A 385 -8.19 3.27 -21.17
C THR A 385 -8.56 3.60 -22.61
N GLY A 386 -8.72 2.61 -23.48
CA GLY A 386 -9.02 2.84 -24.89
C GLY A 386 -7.86 3.43 -25.70
N TYR A 387 -6.62 3.36 -25.19
CA TYR A 387 -5.43 3.82 -25.88
C TYR A 387 -5.17 2.96 -27.12
N LYS A 388 -4.75 3.63 -28.20
CA LYS A 388 -4.36 2.98 -29.46
C LYS A 388 -2.85 2.91 -29.56
N ASP A 389 -2.35 1.80 -30.08
CA ASP A 389 -0.96 1.64 -30.47
C ASP A 389 -0.65 2.55 -31.67
N ILE A 390 0.42 3.34 -31.56
CA ILE A 390 0.82 4.34 -32.56
C ILE A 390 2.16 3.94 -33.14
N ASN A 391 2.14 3.48 -34.37
CA ASN A 391 3.31 3.06 -35.13
C ASN A 391 3.77 4.13 -36.12
N PHE A 392 5.08 4.32 -36.26
CA PHE A 392 5.69 5.22 -37.22
C PHE A 392 6.27 4.44 -38.40
N GLU A 393 5.57 4.42 -39.54
CA GLU A 393 5.98 3.68 -40.73
C GLU A 393 7.35 4.12 -41.27
N MET A 394 7.67 5.42 -41.15
CA MET A 394 8.97 5.97 -41.57
C MET A 394 10.12 5.58 -40.62
N TYR A 395 9.82 5.10 -39.40
CA TYR A 395 10.79 4.72 -38.37
C TYR A 395 10.51 3.30 -37.88
N PRO A 396 10.72 2.28 -38.71
CA PRO A 396 10.40 0.90 -38.33
C PRO A 396 11.29 0.38 -37.19
N GLY A 397 12.49 0.94 -37.02
CA GLY A 397 13.37 0.68 -35.87
C GLY A 397 12.76 1.12 -34.55
N PHE A 398 12.22 2.34 -34.50
CA PHE A 398 11.53 2.89 -33.35
C PHE A 398 10.30 2.06 -32.99
N SER A 399 9.40 1.80 -33.96
CA SER A 399 8.15 1.05 -33.75
C SER A 399 8.38 -0.42 -33.34
N LYS A 400 9.52 -1.04 -33.70
CA LYS A 400 9.91 -2.37 -33.21
C LYS A 400 10.50 -2.35 -31.82
N LYS A 401 11.04 -1.21 -31.40
CA LYS A 401 11.76 -1.05 -30.12
C LYS A 401 10.84 -0.58 -29.01
N PHE A 402 9.81 0.23 -29.34
CA PHE A 402 8.93 0.90 -28.43
C PHE A 402 7.46 0.64 -28.75
N LEU A 403 6.69 0.31 -27.73
CA LEU A 403 5.24 0.37 -27.74
C LEU A 403 4.83 1.79 -27.31
N LEU A 404 4.25 2.57 -28.21
CA LEU A 404 3.79 3.93 -27.97
C LEU A 404 2.26 3.99 -28.03
N MET A 405 1.64 4.48 -26.98
CA MET A 405 0.19 4.52 -26.85
C MET A 405 -0.30 5.88 -26.37
N GLY A 406 -1.49 6.28 -26.78
CA GLY A 406 -2.11 7.50 -26.27
C GLY A 406 -3.49 7.79 -26.85
N ASN A 407 -4.08 8.91 -26.39
CA ASN A 407 -5.47 9.28 -26.71
C ASN A 407 -5.62 9.97 -28.07
N SER A 408 -4.63 10.82 -28.44
CA SER A 408 -4.68 11.65 -29.66
C SER A 408 -3.52 11.34 -30.56
N GLU A 409 -3.73 10.48 -31.55
CA GLU A 409 -2.71 10.09 -32.51
C GLU A 409 -2.11 11.30 -33.24
N THR A 410 -2.94 12.28 -33.59
CA THR A 410 -2.51 13.49 -34.32
C THR A 410 -1.56 14.34 -33.48
N GLU A 411 -1.86 14.57 -32.21
CA GLU A 411 -1.00 15.36 -31.32
C GLU A 411 0.30 14.61 -31.02
N ILE A 412 0.24 13.29 -30.85
CA ILE A 412 1.41 12.47 -30.58
C ILE A 412 2.33 12.44 -31.79
N ARG A 413 1.79 12.27 -32.99
CA ARG A 413 2.61 12.30 -34.24
C ARG A 413 3.25 13.66 -34.46
N SER A 414 2.58 14.78 -34.11
CA SER A 414 3.17 16.11 -34.22
C SER A 414 4.24 16.37 -33.15
N PHE A 415 4.14 15.74 -31.99
CA PHE A 415 5.13 15.86 -30.91
C PHE A 415 6.38 15.02 -31.20
N PHE A 416 6.25 13.80 -31.69
CA PHE A 416 7.37 12.91 -32.00
C PHE A 416 8.02 13.30 -33.35
N THR A 417 8.80 14.40 -33.31
CA THR A 417 9.61 14.83 -34.47
C THR A 417 10.76 13.86 -34.73
N ASP A 418 11.40 14.00 -35.90
CA ASP A 418 12.58 13.20 -36.28
C ASP A 418 13.67 13.22 -35.21
N GLU A 419 13.90 14.39 -34.60
CA GLU A 419 14.91 14.55 -33.56
C GLU A 419 14.54 13.78 -32.28
N ILE A 420 13.29 13.84 -31.87
CA ILE A 420 12.78 13.12 -30.67
C ILE A 420 12.82 11.61 -30.90
N ILE A 421 12.42 11.14 -32.08
CA ILE A 421 12.47 9.72 -32.43
C ILE A 421 13.92 9.21 -32.41
N ARG A 422 14.85 9.93 -33.02
CA ARG A 422 16.28 9.58 -33.02
C ARG A 422 16.89 9.60 -31.63
N PHE A 423 16.48 10.54 -30.78
CA PHE A 423 16.89 10.56 -29.37
C PHE A 423 16.52 9.24 -28.69
N PHE A 424 15.27 8.81 -28.77
CA PHE A 424 14.83 7.56 -28.14
C PHE A 424 15.46 6.31 -28.77
N GLU A 425 15.75 6.30 -30.07
CA GLU A 425 16.44 5.17 -30.72
C GLU A 425 17.88 5.00 -30.21
N ASN A 426 18.57 6.10 -29.88
CA ASN A 426 19.99 6.11 -29.54
C ASN A 426 20.27 6.06 -28.03
N HIS A 427 19.24 6.30 -27.19
CA HIS A 427 19.41 6.31 -25.73
C HIS A 427 18.86 5.05 -25.06
N GLN A 428 19.15 4.93 -23.77
CA GLN A 428 18.60 3.86 -22.93
C GLN A 428 17.08 3.93 -22.93
N ILE A 429 16.44 2.75 -22.97
CA ILE A 429 14.99 2.64 -22.98
C ILE A 429 14.48 2.69 -21.55
N TYR A 430 13.74 3.73 -21.24
CA TYR A 430 12.99 3.88 -20.01
C TYR A 430 11.50 3.72 -20.28
N HIS A 431 10.75 3.34 -19.25
CA HIS A 431 9.30 3.57 -19.27
C HIS A 431 9.05 5.07 -19.11
N LEU A 432 8.23 5.63 -19.99
CA LEU A 432 7.98 7.06 -20.04
C LEU A 432 6.48 7.31 -20.25
N GLU A 433 5.88 8.07 -19.35
CA GLU A 433 4.49 8.49 -19.45
C GLU A 433 4.37 10.01 -19.35
N SER A 434 3.45 10.57 -20.11
CA SER A 434 3.03 11.96 -20.01
C SER A 434 1.59 12.07 -19.51
N ASN A 435 1.35 12.96 -18.55
CA ASN A 435 0.01 13.35 -18.12
C ASN A 435 -0.44 14.70 -18.68
N GLY A 436 0.25 15.25 -19.66
CA GLY A 436 0.03 16.56 -20.26
C GLY A 436 0.81 17.72 -19.62
N GLU A 437 1.27 17.56 -18.37
CA GLU A 437 1.99 18.60 -17.59
C GLU A 437 3.42 18.18 -17.23
N ALA A 438 3.67 16.87 -17.14
CA ALA A 438 4.96 16.35 -16.76
C ALA A 438 5.20 14.95 -17.38
N LEU A 439 6.45 14.58 -17.45
CA LEU A 439 6.91 13.25 -17.83
C LEU A 439 7.25 12.44 -16.58
N PHE A 440 6.72 11.24 -16.49
CA PHE A 440 7.03 10.24 -15.50
C PHE A 440 7.93 9.19 -16.13
N ILE A 441 9.08 8.93 -15.50
CA ILE A 441 10.14 8.11 -16.09
C ILE A 441 10.65 7.12 -15.04
N PHE A 442 10.84 5.84 -15.41
CA PHE A 442 11.57 4.86 -14.60
C PHE A 442 12.17 3.73 -15.47
N ASP A 443 13.20 3.05 -14.95
CA ASP A 443 13.88 1.95 -15.66
C ASP A 443 13.25 0.59 -15.33
N LYS A 444 13.31 0.21 -14.06
CA LYS A 444 12.90 -1.13 -13.59
C LYS A 444 12.17 -1.02 -12.26
N ILE A 445 11.37 -2.04 -11.95
CA ILE A 445 10.71 -2.15 -10.63
C ILE A 445 11.75 -2.60 -9.59
N LYS A 446 12.76 -1.76 -9.38
CA LYS A 446 13.80 -1.88 -8.34
C LYS A 446 14.33 -0.50 -7.95
N LEU A 447 14.97 -0.40 -6.80
CA LEU A 447 15.66 0.82 -6.41
C LEU A 447 16.93 1.00 -7.25
N ALA A 448 17.06 2.17 -7.90
CA ALA A 448 18.22 2.52 -8.69
C ALA A 448 19.47 2.69 -7.82
N ARG A 449 20.63 2.27 -8.27
CA ARG A 449 21.93 2.57 -7.64
C ARG A 449 22.27 4.02 -7.87
N THR A 450 23.32 4.53 -7.20
CA THR A 450 23.71 5.93 -7.31
C THR A 450 24.18 6.29 -8.73
N ASP A 451 24.93 5.37 -9.38
CA ASP A 451 25.36 5.49 -10.76
C ASP A 451 24.16 5.48 -11.74
N GLU A 452 23.19 4.61 -11.52
CA GLU A 452 21.93 4.57 -12.28
C GLU A 452 21.10 5.86 -12.04
N THR A 453 21.17 6.46 -10.82
CA THR A 453 20.48 7.72 -10.51
C THR A 453 21.11 8.89 -11.25
N ILE A 454 22.45 8.94 -11.36
CA ILE A 454 23.15 9.97 -12.10
C ILE A 454 22.81 9.88 -13.59
N ALA A 455 22.95 8.69 -14.18
CA ALA A 455 22.59 8.47 -15.59
C ALA A 455 21.13 8.86 -15.89
N PHE A 456 20.26 8.72 -14.90
CA PHE A 456 18.86 9.09 -14.99
C PHE A 456 18.65 10.61 -15.03
N ILE A 457 19.45 11.38 -14.25
CA ILE A 457 19.42 12.84 -14.28
C ILE A 457 20.00 13.35 -15.61
N ASP A 458 21.12 12.80 -16.04
CA ASP A 458 21.79 13.20 -17.29
C ASP A 458 20.85 12.95 -18.51
N TYR A 459 20.20 11.78 -18.56
CA TYR A 459 19.19 11.48 -19.59
C TYR A 459 18.02 12.50 -19.58
N ALA A 460 17.53 12.85 -18.39
CA ALA A 460 16.42 13.79 -18.27
C ALA A 460 16.81 15.22 -18.66
N GLU A 461 18.05 15.60 -18.43
CA GLU A 461 18.60 16.90 -18.86
C GLU A 461 18.69 17.00 -20.38
N GLU A 462 19.22 15.97 -21.04
CA GLU A 462 19.26 15.89 -22.50
C GLU A 462 17.85 15.90 -23.11
N LEU A 463 16.93 15.14 -22.53
CA LEU A 463 15.53 15.11 -22.96
C LEU A 463 14.87 16.48 -22.78
N ALA A 464 15.08 17.14 -21.64
CA ALA A 464 14.54 18.48 -21.36
C ALA A 464 15.11 19.53 -22.34
N THR A 465 16.40 19.45 -22.67
CA THR A 465 17.07 20.32 -23.65
C THR A 465 16.43 20.16 -25.04
N LEU A 466 16.26 18.92 -25.47
CA LEU A 466 15.62 18.62 -26.76
C LEU A 466 14.17 19.15 -26.81
N LEU A 467 13.40 18.92 -25.74
CA LEU A 467 11.99 19.34 -25.68
C LEU A 467 11.80 20.84 -25.54
N SER A 468 12.81 21.57 -24.99
CA SER A 468 12.78 23.03 -24.88
C SER A 468 13.07 23.75 -26.20
N GLY A 469 13.57 23.01 -27.22
CA GLY A 469 13.97 23.58 -28.52
C GLY A 469 15.21 24.48 -28.44
N LYS A 470 15.98 24.39 -27.36
CA LYS A 470 17.29 25.06 -27.24
C LYS A 470 18.33 24.05 -27.71
N THR A 471 18.99 24.38 -28.83
CA THR A 471 20.23 23.68 -29.23
C THR A 471 21.28 23.88 -28.14
N ALA A 472 21.94 22.80 -27.73
CA ALA A 472 23.03 22.78 -26.77
C ALA A 472 24.25 23.60 -27.28
#